data_3bb570cc43901b92139c34c908411131
#
_entry.id   3bb570cc43901b92139c34c908411131
#
_cell.length_a   1.000
_cell.length_b   1.000
_cell.length_c   1.000
_cell.angle_alpha   90.00
_cell.angle_beta   90.00
_cell.angle_gamma   90.00
#
_symmetry.space_group_name_H-M   'P 1'
#
loop_
_entity.id
_entity.type
_entity.pdbx_description
1 polymer ?
#
loop_
_entity_poly.entity_id
_entity_poly.type
_entity_poly.pdbx_seq_one_letter_code
_entity_poly.pdbx_strand_id
1 'polypeptide(L)'
;MSRSILEDYAQAIVETTHSIIGYDILITDNRGVIIGTNDPPRMGTMHAHSLRVIARGVPETADGDSAREFGVREGVCIPIRLGTEIMGTAAIAGNPEEVRKYGHLVQKEAELFLRMKLMQNRPNCERARLPILSDS
;
A
#
# COMPACT_ATOMS: atom_id res chain seq x y z
N MET A 1 10.63 -0.94 -18.79
CA MET A 1 10.69 -1.03 -17.32
C MET A 1 9.70 -2.03 -16.81
N SER A 2 10.15 -2.87 -15.93
CA SER A 2 9.26 -3.87 -15.36
C SER A 2 8.32 -3.21 -14.36
N ARG A 3 7.10 -3.72 -14.30
CA ARG A 3 6.14 -3.30 -13.30
C ARG A 3 6.58 -3.85 -11.94
N SER A 4 6.28 -3.11 -10.89
CA SER A 4 6.51 -3.64 -9.55
C SER A 4 5.48 -4.74 -9.27
N ILE A 5 5.85 -5.68 -8.41
CA ILE A 5 4.94 -6.73 -8.02
C ILE A 5 3.69 -6.15 -7.37
N LEU A 6 3.87 -5.10 -6.58
CA LEU A 6 2.78 -4.44 -5.90
C LEU A 6 1.75 -3.89 -6.88
N GLU A 7 2.21 -3.42 -8.03
CA GLU A 7 1.31 -2.83 -9.03
C GLU A 7 0.26 -3.82 -9.51
N ASP A 8 0.60 -5.11 -9.55
CA ASP A 8 -0.34 -6.14 -10.01
C ASP A 8 -1.55 -6.30 -9.08
N TYR A 9 -1.38 -5.96 -7.81
CA TYR A 9 -2.43 -6.20 -6.81
C TYR A 9 -3.03 -4.92 -6.26
N ALA A 10 -2.39 -3.78 -6.49
CA ALA A 10 -2.77 -2.53 -5.82
C ALA A 10 -4.22 -2.15 -6.07
N GLN A 11 -4.65 -2.19 -7.31
CA GLN A 11 -6.01 -1.77 -7.64
C GLN A 11 -7.04 -2.74 -7.06
N ALA A 12 -6.76 -4.03 -7.07
CA ALA A 12 -7.67 -5.02 -6.51
C ALA A 12 -7.83 -4.82 -5.00
N ILE A 13 -6.72 -4.55 -4.30
CA ILE A 13 -6.76 -4.29 -2.86
C ILE A 13 -7.59 -3.04 -2.58
N VAL A 14 -7.36 -1.98 -3.34
CA VAL A 14 -8.07 -0.73 -3.14
C VAL A 14 -9.57 -0.92 -3.36
N GLU A 15 -9.97 -1.55 -4.46
CA GLU A 15 -11.38 -1.71 -4.78
C GLU A 15 -12.09 -2.57 -3.74
N THR A 16 -11.46 -3.66 -3.33
CA THR A 16 -12.06 -4.55 -2.35
C THR A 16 -12.20 -3.84 -1.00
N THR A 17 -11.15 -3.18 -0.55
CA THR A 17 -11.17 -2.55 0.76
C THR A 17 -12.11 -1.34 0.77
N HIS A 18 -12.05 -0.52 -0.27
CA HIS A 18 -12.93 0.65 -0.35
C HIS A 18 -14.40 0.25 -0.31
N SER A 19 -14.76 -0.87 -0.96
CA SER A 19 -16.14 -1.33 -0.99
C SER A 19 -16.64 -1.71 0.41
N ILE A 20 -15.72 -2.04 1.31
CA ILE A 20 -16.08 -2.47 2.67
C ILE A 20 -16.08 -1.30 3.64
N ILE A 21 -15.03 -0.48 3.62
CA ILE A 21 -14.86 0.56 4.64
C ILE A 21 -15.38 1.93 4.21
N GLY A 22 -15.52 2.17 2.91
CA GLY A 22 -16.12 3.41 2.41
C GLY A 22 -15.22 4.63 2.37
N TYR A 23 -14.00 4.53 2.90
CA TYR A 23 -13.05 5.64 2.86
C TYR A 23 -12.26 5.61 1.56
N ASP A 24 -11.79 6.79 1.13
CA ASP A 24 -10.93 6.87 -0.06
C ASP A 24 -9.55 6.30 0.25
N ILE A 25 -9.08 5.45 -0.64
CA ILE A 25 -7.83 4.71 -0.44
C ILE A 25 -6.97 4.87 -1.69
N LEU A 26 -5.64 4.93 -1.48
CA LEU A 26 -4.72 4.80 -2.59
C LEU A 26 -3.49 4.00 -2.16
N ILE A 27 -2.83 3.41 -3.15
CA ILE A 27 -1.56 2.71 -2.97
C ILE A 27 -0.60 3.29 -3.99
N THR A 28 0.64 3.56 -3.56
CA THR A 28 1.69 4.03 -4.46
C THR A 28 2.80 3.00 -4.58
N ASP A 29 3.62 3.15 -5.62
CA ASP A 29 4.86 2.40 -5.72
C ASP A 29 5.95 3.09 -4.88
N ASN A 30 7.20 2.60 -5.01
CA ASN A 30 8.30 3.12 -4.20
C ASN A 30 8.84 4.47 -4.69
N ARG A 31 8.23 5.03 -5.72
CA ARG A 31 8.56 6.38 -6.20
C ARG A 31 7.44 7.37 -5.89
N GLY A 32 6.40 6.92 -5.20
CA GLY A 32 5.28 7.77 -4.85
C GLY A 32 4.24 7.92 -5.94
N VAL A 33 4.32 7.12 -7.00
CA VAL A 33 3.34 7.15 -8.08
C VAL A 33 2.15 6.29 -7.70
N ILE A 34 0.94 6.83 -7.84
CA ILE A 34 -0.28 6.12 -7.46
C ILE A 34 -0.53 4.99 -8.45
N ILE A 35 -0.58 3.76 -7.93
CA ILE A 35 -0.81 2.55 -8.74
C ILE A 35 -2.13 1.87 -8.41
N GLY A 36 -2.85 2.34 -7.41
CA GLY A 36 -4.19 1.89 -7.08
C GLY A 36 -4.95 2.99 -6.38
N THR A 37 -6.19 3.23 -6.79
CA THR A 37 -7.01 4.27 -6.18
C THR A 37 -8.47 4.08 -6.56
N ASN A 38 -9.37 4.52 -5.68
CA ASN A 38 -10.80 4.56 -6.01
C ASN A 38 -11.20 5.88 -6.69
N ASP A 39 -10.21 6.73 -7.00
CA ASP A 39 -10.42 7.99 -7.71
C ASP A 39 -9.63 7.94 -9.03
N PRO A 40 -10.23 7.44 -10.12
CA PRO A 40 -9.51 7.16 -11.36
C PRO A 40 -8.62 8.29 -11.90
N PRO A 41 -9.04 9.57 -11.87
CA PRO A 41 -8.16 10.63 -12.38
C PRO A 41 -6.82 10.75 -11.67
N ARG A 42 -6.69 10.21 -10.45
CA ARG A 42 -5.44 10.29 -9.71
C ARG A 42 -4.44 9.20 -10.10
N MET A 43 -4.90 8.16 -10.81
CA MET A 43 -4.02 7.04 -11.19
C MET A 43 -2.83 7.57 -11.99
N GLY A 44 -1.63 7.12 -11.62
CA GLY A 44 -0.41 7.51 -12.31
C GLY A 44 0.17 8.85 -11.89
N THR A 45 -0.49 9.57 -10.99
CA THR A 45 0.02 10.85 -10.50
C THR A 45 0.85 10.66 -9.23
N MET A 46 1.63 11.66 -8.88
CA MET A 46 2.48 11.61 -7.69
C MET A 46 1.67 11.96 -6.44
N HIS A 47 1.97 11.27 -5.35
CA HIS A 47 1.35 11.54 -4.07
C HIS A 47 2.40 12.10 -3.11
N ALA A 48 2.30 13.39 -2.83
CA ALA A 48 3.33 14.11 -2.07
C ALA A 48 3.56 13.52 -0.68
N HIS A 49 2.50 13.15 0.02
CA HIS A 49 2.62 12.58 1.36
C HIS A 49 3.38 11.25 1.33
N SER A 50 3.16 10.45 0.28
CA SER A 50 3.86 9.18 0.13
C SER A 50 5.36 9.38 -0.06
N LEU A 51 5.77 10.43 -0.76
CA LEU A 51 7.19 10.71 -0.93
C LEU A 51 7.87 10.95 0.42
N ARG A 52 7.19 11.64 1.33
CA ARG A 52 7.72 11.88 2.67
C ARG A 52 7.80 10.58 3.48
N VAL A 53 6.78 9.75 3.40
CA VAL A 53 6.74 8.47 4.10
C VAL A 53 7.85 7.55 3.61
N ILE A 54 8.04 7.49 2.29
CA ILE A 54 9.11 6.68 1.71
C ILE A 54 10.49 7.18 2.18
N ALA A 55 10.69 8.49 2.18
CA ALA A 55 11.97 9.06 2.57
C ALA A 55 12.27 8.82 4.04
N ARG A 56 11.27 8.88 4.91
CA ARG A 56 11.45 8.74 6.35
C ARG A 56 11.33 7.31 6.84
N GLY A 57 10.60 6.48 6.12
CA GLY A 57 10.41 5.08 6.47
C GLY A 57 9.48 4.83 7.64
N VAL A 58 8.64 5.81 7.99
CA VAL A 58 7.69 5.69 9.11
C VAL A 58 6.32 6.19 8.68
N PRO A 59 5.25 5.68 9.31
CA PRO A 59 3.90 6.18 9.03
C PRO A 59 3.78 7.66 9.40
N GLU A 60 2.93 8.37 8.67
CA GLU A 60 2.61 9.77 8.96
C GLU A 60 1.11 9.97 8.92
N THR A 61 0.66 10.93 9.71
CA THR A 61 -0.73 11.37 9.68
C THR A 61 -0.77 12.82 9.21
N ALA A 62 -1.88 13.19 8.58
CA ALA A 62 -2.15 14.58 8.22
C ALA A 62 -3.50 14.93 8.81
N ASP A 63 -3.52 15.79 9.81
CA ASP A 63 -4.76 16.36 10.31
C ASP A 63 -5.13 17.57 9.44
N GLY A 64 -6.23 18.26 9.81
CA GLY A 64 -6.72 19.36 8.97
C GLY A 64 -5.68 20.41 8.68
N ASP A 65 -4.87 20.79 9.68
CA ASP A 65 -3.87 21.85 9.50
C ASP A 65 -2.68 21.34 8.69
N SER A 66 -2.17 20.14 9.02
CA SER A 66 -1.06 19.56 8.30
C SER A 66 -1.43 19.28 6.84
N ALA A 67 -2.66 18.82 6.62
CA ALA A 67 -3.12 18.52 5.27
C ALA A 67 -3.10 19.78 4.40
N ARG A 68 -3.55 20.91 4.95
CA ARG A 68 -3.53 22.17 4.21
C ARG A 68 -2.10 22.62 3.91
N GLU A 69 -1.22 22.47 4.89
CA GLU A 69 0.17 22.90 4.74
C GLU A 69 0.89 22.12 3.62
N PHE A 70 0.65 20.82 3.53
CA PHE A 70 1.32 19.97 2.55
C PHE A 70 0.53 19.78 1.27
N GLY A 71 -0.68 20.35 1.18
CA GLY A 71 -1.50 20.19 -0.02
C GLY A 71 -2.02 18.77 -0.19
N VAL A 72 -2.19 18.03 0.92
CA VAL A 72 -2.69 16.66 0.89
C VAL A 72 -4.00 16.58 1.68
N ARG A 73 -4.71 15.48 1.52
CA ARG A 73 -5.96 15.27 2.25
C ARG A 73 -5.65 14.81 3.67
N GLU A 74 -6.54 15.12 4.59
CA GLU A 74 -6.48 14.61 5.94
C GLU A 74 -6.54 13.08 5.91
N GLY A 75 -5.69 12.42 6.69
CA GLY A 75 -5.68 10.96 6.74
C GLY A 75 -4.36 10.40 7.23
N VAL A 76 -4.11 9.15 6.86
CA VAL A 76 -2.88 8.44 7.23
C VAL A 76 -2.18 7.93 5.97
N CYS A 77 -0.86 7.82 6.05
CA CYS A 77 -0.05 7.26 4.98
C CYS A 77 1.00 6.34 5.63
N ILE A 78 1.04 5.09 5.19
CA ILE A 78 1.79 4.04 5.88
C ILE A 78 2.67 3.31 4.85
N PRO A 79 3.97 3.07 5.16
CA PRO A 79 4.84 2.38 4.20
C PRO A 79 4.48 0.90 4.10
N ILE A 80 4.63 0.36 2.90
CA ILE A 80 4.46 -1.06 2.61
C ILE A 80 5.85 -1.63 2.40
N ARG A 81 6.20 -2.64 3.19
CA ARG A 81 7.56 -3.18 3.19
C ARG A 81 7.61 -4.62 2.71
N LEU A 82 8.74 -4.98 2.15
CA LEU A 82 9.10 -6.37 1.90
C LEU A 82 10.49 -6.53 2.49
N GLY A 83 10.57 -7.21 3.66
CA GLY A 83 11.80 -7.21 4.44
C GLY A 83 12.08 -5.80 4.96
N THR A 84 13.26 -5.27 4.66
CA THR A 84 13.63 -3.91 5.06
C THR A 84 13.38 -2.89 3.95
N GLU A 85 12.95 -3.34 2.79
CA GLU A 85 12.77 -2.47 1.63
C GLU A 85 11.35 -1.94 1.59
N ILE A 86 11.22 -0.63 1.31
CA ILE A 86 9.89 -0.01 1.14
C ILE A 86 9.48 -0.17 -0.31
N MET A 87 8.37 -0.86 -0.52
CA MET A 87 7.86 -1.15 -1.86
C MET A 87 6.85 -0.11 -2.33
N GLY A 88 6.30 0.65 -1.40
CA GLY A 88 5.31 1.66 -1.71
C GLY A 88 4.64 2.15 -0.45
N THR A 89 3.45 2.74 -0.59
CA THR A 89 2.68 3.25 0.55
C THR A 89 1.21 2.94 0.37
N ALA A 90 0.49 2.95 1.49
CA ALA A 90 -0.97 2.92 1.50
C ALA A 90 -1.44 4.18 2.21
N ALA A 91 -2.38 4.90 1.62
CA ALA A 91 -2.93 6.11 2.21
C ALA A 91 -4.44 6.02 2.25
N ILE A 92 -5.02 6.46 3.36
CA ILE A 92 -6.47 6.49 3.54
C ILE A 92 -6.86 7.86 4.01
N ALA A 93 -7.83 8.47 3.32
CA ALA A 93 -8.32 9.80 3.65
C ALA A 93 -9.42 9.69 4.70
N GLY A 94 -9.39 10.58 5.67
CA GLY A 94 -10.38 10.64 6.74
C GLY A 94 -9.75 11.10 8.04
N ASN A 95 -10.54 11.10 9.10
CA ASN A 95 -10.04 11.44 10.42
C ASN A 95 -8.96 10.42 10.82
N PRO A 96 -7.72 10.85 11.12
CA PRO A 96 -6.63 9.91 11.40
C PRO A 96 -6.95 8.90 12.50
N GLU A 97 -7.68 9.33 13.53
CA GLU A 97 -8.03 8.41 14.62
C GLU A 97 -8.95 7.29 14.16
N GLU A 98 -9.80 7.57 13.16
CA GLU A 98 -10.74 6.58 12.66
C GLU A 98 -10.11 5.68 11.61
N VAL A 99 -9.23 6.22 10.75
CA VAL A 99 -8.76 5.46 9.59
C VAL A 99 -7.42 4.76 9.81
N ARG A 100 -6.73 5.03 10.92
CA ARG A 100 -5.40 4.44 11.16
C ARG A 100 -5.42 2.92 11.08
N LYS A 101 -6.40 2.29 11.69
CA LYS A 101 -6.48 0.82 11.68
C LYS A 101 -6.70 0.28 10.28
N TYR A 102 -7.42 1.02 9.44
CA TYR A 102 -7.64 0.60 8.06
C TYR A 102 -6.38 0.76 7.23
N GLY A 103 -5.58 1.78 7.53
CA GLY A 103 -4.28 1.95 6.90
C GLY A 103 -3.37 0.77 7.18
N HIS A 104 -3.33 0.33 8.43
CA HIS A 104 -2.55 -0.85 8.78
C HIS A 104 -3.11 -2.11 8.14
N LEU A 105 -4.42 -2.21 8.01
CA LEU A 105 -5.03 -3.36 7.33
C LEU A 105 -4.57 -3.43 5.87
N VAL A 106 -4.65 -2.31 5.15
CA VAL A 106 -4.22 -2.27 3.75
C VAL A 106 -2.73 -2.58 3.64
N GLN A 107 -1.92 -2.02 4.55
CA GLN A 107 -0.50 -2.30 4.60
C GLN A 107 -0.23 -3.80 4.72
N LYS A 108 -0.90 -4.45 5.66
CA LYS A 108 -0.68 -5.89 5.90
C LYS A 108 -1.18 -6.74 4.75
N GLU A 109 -2.29 -6.36 4.14
CA GLU A 109 -2.78 -7.07 2.96
C GLU A 109 -1.76 -7.00 1.82
N ALA A 110 -1.24 -5.79 1.56
CA ALA A 110 -0.27 -5.60 0.49
C ALA A 110 1.01 -6.38 0.77
N GLU A 111 1.49 -6.34 2.01
CA GLU A 111 2.70 -7.05 2.39
C GLU A 111 2.53 -8.55 2.27
N LEU A 112 1.36 -9.07 2.61
CA LEU A 112 1.06 -10.48 2.47
C LEU A 112 1.09 -10.89 1.00
N PHE A 113 0.45 -10.13 0.12
CA PHE A 113 0.47 -10.43 -1.30
C PHE A 113 1.88 -10.41 -1.87
N LEU A 114 2.69 -9.44 -1.43
CA LEU A 114 4.08 -9.36 -1.89
C LEU A 114 4.86 -10.60 -1.49
N ARG A 115 4.69 -11.04 -0.24
CA ARG A 115 5.39 -12.24 0.23
C ARG A 115 4.92 -13.49 -0.50
N MET A 116 3.63 -13.60 -0.74
CA MET A 116 3.08 -14.75 -1.47
C MET A 116 3.60 -14.80 -2.89
N LYS A 117 3.66 -13.64 -3.56
CA LYS A 117 4.17 -13.59 -4.92
C LYS A 117 5.64 -13.94 -4.97
N LEU A 118 6.42 -13.47 -4.00
CA LEU A 118 7.83 -13.81 -3.91
C LEU A 118 8.03 -15.31 -3.75
N MET A 119 7.21 -15.95 -2.93
CA MET A 119 7.29 -17.41 -2.75
C MET A 119 6.96 -18.16 -4.03
N GLN A 120 5.97 -17.67 -4.79
CA GLN A 120 5.61 -18.32 -6.05
C GLN A 120 6.74 -18.24 -7.08
N ASN A 121 7.60 -17.23 -6.96
CA ASN A 121 8.71 -17.03 -7.90
C ASN A 121 10.00 -17.72 -7.45
N ARG A 122 9.98 -18.46 -6.34
CA ARG A 122 11.16 -19.16 -5.86
C ARG A 122 11.48 -20.36 -6.73
N PRO A 123 12.74 -20.79 -6.73
CA PRO A 123 13.12 -22.01 -7.47
C PRO A 123 12.29 -23.21 -7.03
N ASN A 124 12.16 -24.18 -7.93
CA ASN A 124 11.32 -25.34 -7.67
C ASN A 124 11.72 -26.11 -6.40
N CYS A 125 13.01 -26.20 -6.12
CA CYS A 125 13.46 -26.91 -4.93
C CYS A 125 12.94 -26.27 -3.66
N GLU A 126 12.83 -24.97 -3.65
CA GLU A 126 12.30 -24.27 -2.48
C GLU A 126 10.79 -24.40 -2.39
N ARG A 127 10.10 -24.42 -3.53
CA ARG A 127 8.67 -24.66 -3.51
C ARG A 127 8.35 -26.04 -2.99
N ALA A 128 9.19 -27.01 -3.34
CA ALA A 128 9.00 -28.38 -2.87
C ALA A 128 9.13 -28.46 -1.35
N ARG A 129 9.79 -27.52 -0.74
CA ARG A 129 9.91 -27.49 0.72
C ARG A 129 8.69 -26.93 1.42
N LEU A 130 7.71 -26.49 0.65
CA LEU A 130 6.48 -25.92 1.21
C LEU A 130 5.29 -26.85 0.99
N PRO A 131 5.48 -28.17 0.88
CA PRO A 131 4.36 -29.08 0.60
C PRO A 131 3.38 -29.19 1.73
N ILE A 132 3.79 -28.84 2.93
CA ILE A 132 2.90 -28.88 4.09
C ILE A 132 1.65 -28.06 3.84
N LEU A 133 1.81 -26.91 3.20
CA LEU A 133 0.69 -26.05 2.91
C LEU A 133 -0.16 -26.58 1.76
N SER A 134 0.47 -27.27 0.82
CA SER A 134 -0.25 -27.78 -0.33
C SER A 134 -0.92 -29.12 -0.08
N ASP A 135 -0.44 -29.87 0.90
CA ASP A 135 -0.99 -31.18 1.22
C ASP A 135 -2.21 -31.14 2.12
N SER A 136 -2.45 -30.01 2.70
CA SER A 136 -3.59 -29.86 3.62
C SER A 136 -4.91 -29.76 2.88
#